data_8b65747ec4a9879a90b58d23a09efa72
#
_entry.id   8b65747ec4a9879a90b58d23a09efa72
#
_cell.length_a   1.000
_cell.length_b   1.000
_cell.length_c   1.000
_cell.angle_alpha   90.00
_cell.angle_beta   90.00
_cell.angle_gamma   90.00
#
_symmetry.space_group_name_H-M   'P 1'
#
loop_
_entity.id
_entity.type
_entity.pdbx_description
1 polymer ?
#
loop_
_entity_poly.entity_id
_entity_poly.type
_entity_poly.pdbx_seq_one_letter_code
_entity_poly.pdbx_strand_id
1 'polypeptide(L)'
;MSLLILCTGKPLSPLEGSYTSAGFDEAAAAVIRSAAEAPSERRISPGGRDVYIGEGFLARSTAEQILEPCALHVEPLLNEIGVRSFSDSDRPLPAEKWLRKAAAQRKAGDSRQPESREAVAARADTLIRKLEEAGGDFLLITYPIFLAELLDRFRVHNYVVQRGGLFRFQPLEKIVVSRKDEHCGGCQHNCFLSNPGCGVGRDKAMRRRG
;
A
#
# COMPACT_ATOMS: atom_id res chain seq x y z
N MET A 1 16.45 2.61 6.10
CA MET A 1 15.45 2.36 5.04
C MET A 1 14.21 3.19 5.33
N SER A 2 13.83 4.07 4.42
CA SER A 2 12.60 4.84 4.50
C SER A 2 11.69 4.44 3.32
N LEU A 3 10.42 4.21 3.60
CA LEU A 3 9.45 3.81 2.58
C LEU A 3 8.35 4.87 2.48
N LEU A 4 8.06 5.26 1.25
CA LEU A 4 6.84 5.98 0.90
C LEU A 4 5.93 5.01 0.15
N ILE A 5 4.76 4.75 0.70
CA ILE A 5 3.79 3.86 0.05
C ILE A 5 2.59 4.69 -0.41
N LEU A 6 2.18 4.47 -1.64
CA LEU A 6 1.00 5.08 -2.23
C LEU A 6 -0.04 4.00 -2.52
N CYS A 7 -1.27 4.25 -2.11
CA CYS A 7 -2.40 3.48 -2.60
C CYS A 7 -2.65 3.82 -4.08
N THR A 8 -3.02 2.85 -4.90
CA THR A 8 -3.43 3.10 -6.30
C THR A 8 -4.52 4.17 -6.38
N GLY A 9 -4.56 4.87 -7.50
CA GLY A 9 -5.63 5.80 -7.83
C GLY A 9 -6.99 5.09 -7.95
N LYS A 10 -8.06 5.87 -7.99
CA LYS A 10 -9.40 5.33 -8.22
C LYS A 10 -9.48 4.74 -9.63
N PRO A 11 -9.92 3.47 -9.80
CA PRO A 11 -10.07 2.87 -11.11
C PRO A 11 -11.20 3.52 -11.90
N LEU A 12 -11.02 3.67 -13.23
CA LEU A 12 -12.09 4.12 -14.12
C LEU A 12 -13.29 3.15 -14.17
N SER A 13 -13.04 1.88 -13.86
CA SER A 13 -14.07 0.84 -13.73
C SER A 13 -14.11 0.32 -12.29
N PRO A 14 -14.72 1.06 -11.36
CA PRO A 14 -14.80 0.64 -9.96
C PRO A 14 -15.74 -0.56 -9.78
N LEU A 15 -15.48 -1.36 -8.76
CA LEU A 15 -16.34 -2.48 -8.39
C LEU A 15 -17.57 -1.98 -7.59
N GLU A 16 -18.56 -1.49 -8.30
CA GLU A 16 -19.78 -0.88 -7.73
C GLU A 16 -21.03 -1.54 -8.32
N GLY A 17 -22.14 -1.53 -7.57
CA GLY A 17 -23.40 -2.11 -8.02
C GLY A 17 -23.63 -3.54 -7.54
N SER A 18 -24.43 -4.30 -8.29
CA SER A 18 -24.82 -5.68 -7.97
C SER A 18 -24.41 -6.63 -9.07
N TYR A 19 -23.91 -7.80 -8.70
CA TYR A 19 -23.37 -8.81 -9.61
C TYR A 19 -23.89 -10.20 -9.27
N THR A 20 -24.05 -11.04 -10.29
CA THR A 20 -24.02 -12.50 -10.14
C THR A 20 -22.61 -12.96 -9.76
N SER A 21 -22.40 -14.22 -9.42
CA SER A 21 -21.06 -14.73 -9.12
C SER A 21 -20.09 -14.55 -10.28
N ALA A 22 -20.46 -14.92 -11.49
CA ALA A 22 -19.63 -14.76 -12.69
C ALA A 22 -19.36 -13.29 -13.00
N GLY A 23 -20.39 -12.43 -12.93
CA GLY A 23 -20.24 -10.99 -13.15
C GLY A 23 -19.34 -10.31 -12.11
N PHE A 24 -19.37 -10.78 -10.85
CA PHE A 24 -18.47 -10.28 -9.81
C PHE A 24 -17.00 -10.65 -10.10
N ASP A 25 -16.74 -11.91 -10.47
CA ASP A 25 -15.39 -12.39 -10.76
C ASP A 25 -14.78 -11.62 -11.95
N GLU A 26 -15.58 -11.38 -13.00
CA GLU A 26 -15.16 -10.58 -14.15
C GLU A 26 -14.89 -9.11 -13.78
N ALA A 27 -15.82 -8.49 -13.05
CA ALA A 27 -15.69 -7.10 -12.63
C ALA A 27 -14.49 -6.90 -11.68
N ALA A 28 -14.26 -7.81 -10.72
CA ALA A 28 -13.11 -7.77 -9.83
C ALA A 28 -11.77 -7.84 -10.62
N ALA A 29 -11.70 -8.73 -11.62
CA ALA A 29 -10.53 -8.81 -12.49
C ALA A 29 -10.37 -7.55 -13.38
N ALA A 30 -11.46 -6.91 -13.80
CA ALA A 30 -11.44 -5.70 -14.60
C ALA A 30 -10.88 -4.49 -13.86
N VAL A 31 -11.09 -4.39 -12.55
CA VAL A 31 -10.53 -3.30 -11.71
C VAL A 31 -9.01 -3.19 -11.88
N ILE A 32 -8.29 -4.30 -11.78
CA ILE A 32 -6.82 -4.33 -11.86
C ILE A 32 -6.33 -3.95 -13.27
N ARG A 33 -7.13 -4.25 -14.29
CA ARG A 33 -6.84 -3.94 -15.70
C ARG A 33 -7.30 -2.54 -16.12
N SER A 34 -8.05 -1.84 -15.29
CA SER A 34 -8.53 -0.50 -15.59
C SER A 34 -7.42 0.55 -15.42
N ALA A 35 -7.54 1.67 -16.09
CA ALA A 35 -6.72 2.84 -15.81
C ALA A 35 -7.17 3.51 -14.51
N ALA A 36 -6.28 4.29 -13.89
CA ALA A 36 -6.64 5.19 -12.80
C ALA A 36 -7.34 6.44 -13.37
N GLU A 37 -8.29 7.02 -12.61
CA GLU A 37 -8.79 8.36 -12.87
C GLU A 37 -7.64 9.37 -12.77
N ALA A 38 -7.61 10.37 -13.67
CA ALA A 38 -6.60 11.41 -13.64
C ALA A 38 -6.72 12.23 -12.34
N PRO A 39 -5.64 12.34 -11.54
CA PRO A 39 -5.69 13.13 -10.32
C PRO A 39 -5.68 14.63 -10.66
N SER A 40 -6.30 15.43 -9.79
CA SER A 40 -6.23 16.90 -9.85
C SER A 40 -4.92 17.47 -9.26
N GLU A 41 -4.12 16.65 -8.63
CA GLU A 41 -2.91 17.05 -7.91
C GLU A 41 -1.69 17.14 -8.83
N ARG A 42 -0.70 17.96 -8.41
CA ARG A 42 0.60 18.03 -9.06
C ARG A 42 1.34 16.70 -8.95
N ARG A 43 2.16 16.41 -9.95
CA ARG A 43 3.06 15.26 -9.93
C ARG A 43 4.00 15.32 -8.73
N ILE A 44 4.29 14.13 -8.20
CA ILE A 44 5.16 13.93 -7.04
C ILE A 44 6.53 13.51 -7.54
N SER A 45 7.57 14.16 -7.06
CA SER A 45 8.94 13.69 -7.29
C SER A 45 9.22 12.44 -6.47
N PRO A 46 9.78 11.37 -7.05
CA PRO A 46 10.25 10.21 -6.29
C PRO A 46 11.32 10.54 -5.26
N GLY A 47 12.05 11.67 -5.43
CA GLY A 47 13.07 12.14 -4.48
C GLY A 47 14.27 11.20 -4.35
N GLY A 48 14.69 10.59 -5.47
CA GLY A 48 15.82 9.65 -5.50
C GLY A 48 15.50 8.24 -4.99
N ARG A 49 14.23 7.94 -4.74
CA ARG A 49 13.78 6.60 -4.35
C ARG A 49 13.63 5.69 -5.57
N ASP A 50 13.95 4.41 -5.39
CA ASP A 50 13.56 3.38 -6.36
C ASP A 50 12.04 3.15 -6.29
N VAL A 51 11.39 3.17 -7.46
CA VAL A 51 9.93 3.08 -7.56
C VAL A 51 9.51 1.68 -7.97
N TYR A 52 8.78 0.99 -7.09
CA TYR A 52 8.22 -0.34 -7.33
C TYR A 52 6.71 -0.28 -7.45
N ILE A 53 6.18 -0.98 -8.45
CA ILE A 53 4.72 -1.04 -8.72
C ILE A 53 4.27 -2.49 -8.91
N GLY A 54 3.01 -2.80 -8.60
CA GLY A 54 2.39 -4.06 -9.01
C GLY A 54 2.25 -4.18 -10.53
N GLU A 55 2.05 -5.41 -11.03
CA GLU A 55 1.97 -5.69 -12.49
C GLU A 55 0.73 -5.11 -13.16
N GLY A 56 -0.37 -4.91 -12.45
CA GLY A 56 -1.64 -4.48 -13.02
C GLY A 56 -1.58 -3.08 -13.64
N PHE A 57 -2.37 -2.86 -14.68
CA PHE A 57 -2.40 -1.59 -15.40
C PHE A 57 -2.85 -0.43 -14.50
N LEU A 58 -3.70 -0.67 -13.49
CA LEU A 58 -4.10 0.35 -12.53
C LEU A 58 -2.90 0.92 -11.75
N ALA A 59 -1.96 0.07 -11.30
CA ALA A 59 -0.76 0.54 -10.59
C ALA A 59 0.16 1.34 -11.54
N ARG A 60 0.36 0.85 -12.76
CA ARG A 60 1.16 1.52 -13.78
C ARG A 60 0.57 2.89 -14.15
N SER A 61 -0.71 2.94 -14.52
CA SER A 61 -1.38 4.20 -14.89
C SER A 61 -1.41 5.19 -13.72
N THR A 62 -1.54 4.70 -12.47
CA THR A 62 -1.39 5.54 -11.28
C THR A 62 0.00 6.17 -11.24
N ALA A 63 1.07 5.36 -11.37
CA ALA A 63 2.44 5.87 -11.36
C ALA A 63 2.68 6.93 -12.44
N GLU A 64 2.29 6.63 -13.68
CA GLU A 64 2.49 7.51 -14.84
C GLU A 64 1.75 8.86 -14.71
N GLN A 65 0.62 8.86 -14.00
CA GLN A 65 -0.17 10.09 -13.80
C GLN A 65 0.34 10.96 -12.66
N ILE A 66 0.79 10.32 -11.54
CA ILE A 66 1.08 11.05 -10.30
C ILE A 66 2.58 11.29 -10.07
N LEU A 67 3.47 10.52 -10.71
CA LEU A 67 4.90 10.70 -10.54
C LEU A 67 5.50 11.56 -11.66
N GLU A 68 6.55 12.30 -11.33
CA GLU A 68 7.47 12.82 -12.34
C GLU A 68 8.10 11.64 -13.11
N PRO A 69 8.51 11.82 -14.38
CA PRO A 69 9.10 10.76 -15.16
C PRO A 69 10.26 10.08 -14.43
N CYS A 70 10.18 8.77 -14.22
CA CYS A 70 11.18 7.97 -13.52
C CYS A 70 11.16 6.52 -14.02
N ALA A 71 12.18 5.76 -13.66
CA ALA A 71 12.19 4.32 -13.88
C ALA A 71 11.17 3.64 -12.96
N LEU A 72 10.37 2.72 -13.51
CA LEU A 72 9.40 1.92 -12.77
C LEU A 72 9.84 0.46 -12.76
N HIS A 73 10.00 -0.10 -11.59
CA HIS A 73 10.31 -1.52 -11.39
C HIS A 73 9.02 -2.29 -11.10
N VAL A 74 8.70 -3.27 -11.93
CA VAL A 74 7.54 -4.13 -11.69
C VAL A 74 7.90 -5.17 -10.64
N GLU A 75 7.11 -5.23 -9.59
CA GLU A 75 7.27 -6.15 -8.47
C GLU A 75 5.98 -6.95 -8.23
N PRO A 76 5.93 -8.24 -8.62
CA PRO A 76 4.74 -9.07 -8.49
C PRO A 76 4.25 -9.23 -7.05
N LEU A 77 5.14 -9.13 -6.07
CA LEU A 77 4.77 -9.19 -4.65
C LEU A 77 3.87 -8.03 -4.21
N LEU A 78 3.81 -6.93 -5.00
CA LEU A 78 2.92 -5.78 -4.78
C LEU A 78 1.54 -5.95 -5.42
N ASN A 79 1.25 -7.06 -6.07
CA ASN A 79 -0.04 -7.27 -6.74
C ASN A 79 -1.20 -7.29 -5.74
N GLU A 80 -2.38 -6.90 -6.24
CA GLU A 80 -3.61 -7.00 -5.45
C GLU A 80 -3.89 -8.46 -5.06
N ILE A 81 -4.54 -8.64 -3.94
CA ILE A 81 -5.04 -9.93 -3.50
C ILE A 81 -6.21 -10.34 -4.41
N GLY A 82 -6.07 -11.47 -5.08
CA GLY A 82 -7.14 -11.99 -5.91
C GLY A 82 -8.42 -12.21 -5.08
N VAL A 83 -9.55 -11.82 -5.64
CA VAL A 83 -10.85 -12.00 -5.01
C VAL A 83 -11.77 -12.78 -5.94
N ARG A 84 -12.41 -13.83 -5.42
CA ARG A 84 -13.44 -14.58 -6.12
C ARG A 84 -14.77 -14.51 -5.40
N SER A 85 -15.84 -14.74 -6.13
CA SER A 85 -17.19 -14.91 -5.60
C SER A 85 -17.20 -15.99 -4.51
N PHE A 86 -17.88 -15.74 -3.40
CA PHE A 86 -17.90 -16.67 -2.26
C PHE A 86 -18.78 -17.92 -2.48
N SER A 87 -19.64 -17.91 -3.47
CA SER A 87 -20.52 -19.02 -3.87
C SER A 87 -20.95 -18.84 -5.31
N ASP A 88 -21.43 -19.90 -5.93
CA ASP A 88 -22.11 -19.81 -7.22
C ASP A 88 -23.53 -19.28 -7.00
N SER A 89 -23.90 -18.24 -7.73
CA SER A 89 -25.23 -17.61 -7.63
C SER A 89 -25.53 -16.79 -8.87
N ASP A 90 -26.67 -17.05 -9.47
CA ASP A 90 -27.23 -16.24 -10.55
C ASP A 90 -28.02 -15.04 -9.99
N ARG A 91 -28.25 -15.00 -8.69
CA ARG A 91 -28.92 -13.88 -8.04
C ARG A 91 -27.93 -12.74 -7.84
N PRO A 92 -28.20 -11.54 -8.37
CA PRO A 92 -27.33 -10.38 -8.14
C PRO A 92 -27.28 -10.01 -6.66
N LEU A 93 -26.06 -9.76 -6.16
CA LEU A 93 -25.80 -9.27 -4.81
C LEU A 93 -24.89 -8.03 -4.90
N PRO A 94 -25.01 -7.07 -3.95
CA PRO A 94 -24.13 -5.91 -3.91
C PRO A 94 -22.64 -6.30 -3.85
N ALA A 95 -21.78 -5.57 -4.56
CA ALA A 95 -20.33 -5.78 -4.58
C ALA A 95 -19.73 -5.87 -3.16
N GLU A 96 -20.17 -5.01 -2.25
CA GLU A 96 -19.71 -5.01 -0.86
C GLU A 96 -20.00 -6.35 -0.15
N LYS A 97 -21.14 -6.98 -0.43
CA LYS A 97 -21.49 -8.29 0.15
C LYS A 97 -20.55 -9.38 -0.38
N TRP A 98 -20.22 -9.35 -1.67
CA TRP A 98 -19.26 -10.26 -2.29
C TRP A 98 -17.88 -10.09 -1.64
N LEU A 99 -17.36 -8.88 -1.57
CA LEU A 99 -16.06 -8.57 -0.97
C LEU A 99 -15.97 -8.99 0.51
N ARG A 100 -17.00 -8.69 1.31
CA ARG A 100 -17.02 -9.05 2.73
C ARG A 100 -17.02 -10.57 2.95
N LYS A 101 -17.80 -11.32 2.16
CA LYS A 101 -17.86 -12.77 2.26
C LYS A 101 -16.59 -13.44 1.75
N ALA A 102 -16.03 -12.97 0.64
CA ALA A 102 -14.74 -13.42 0.13
C ALA A 102 -13.60 -13.20 1.13
N ALA A 103 -13.58 -12.03 1.79
CA ALA A 103 -12.60 -11.74 2.85
C ALA A 103 -12.75 -12.70 4.05
N ALA A 104 -13.99 -13.06 4.44
CA ALA A 104 -14.22 -14.04 5.49
C ALA A 104 -13.73 -15.45 5.09
N GLN A 105 -13.97 -15.87 3.85
CA GLN A 105 -13.46 -17.14 3.31
C GLN A 105 -11.93 -17.16 3.28
N ARG A 106 -11.28 -16.09 2.79
CA ARG A 106 -9.82 -15.98 2.80
C ARG A 106 -9.26 -16.12 4.23
N LYS A 107 -9.89 -15.47 5.20
CA LYS A 107 -9.49 -15.57 6.61
C LYS A 107 -9.67 -17.00 7.16
N ALA A 108 -10.65 -17.74 6.67
CA ALA A 108 -10.88 -19.13 7.06
C ALA A 108 -10.03 -20.15 6.28
N GLY A 109 -9.21 -19.70 5.32
CA GLY A 109 -8.40 -20.58 4.48
C GLY A 109 -9.20 -21.36 3.44
N ASP A 110 -10.39 -20.88 3.05
CA ASP A 110 -11.24 -21.51 2.05
C ASP A 110 -10.53 -21.50 0.68
N SER A 111 -10.39 -22.68 0.08
CA SER A 111 -9.71 -22.89 -1.21
C SER A 111 -10.39 -22.23 -2.40
N ARG A 112 -11.62 -21.73 -2.24
CA ARG A 112 -12.29 -20.95 -3.28
C ARG A 112 -11.62 -19.61 -3.53
N GLN A 113 -10.95 -19.04 -2.52
CA GLN A 113 -10.19 -17.81 -2.67
C GLN A 113 -8.78 -18.10 -3.22
N PRO A 114 -8.26 -17.26 -4.13
CA PRO A 114 -6.95 -17.49 -4.77
C PRO A 114 -5.77 -17.53 -3.80
N GLU A 115 -5.84 -16.77 -2.72
CA GLU A 115 -4.81 -16.72 -1.67
C GLU A 115 -5.46 -16.83 -0.30
N SER A 116 -4.87 -17.65 0.60
CA SER A 116 -5.21 -17.65 2.02
C SER A 116 -4.60 -16.43 2.72
N ARG A 117 -5.05 -16.15 3.94
CA ARG A 117 -4.45 -15.09 4.76
C ARG A 117 -2.97 -15.35 5.03
N GLU A 118 -2.61 -16.59 5.30
CA GLU A 118 -1.24 -17.01 5.55
C GLU A 118 -0.35 -16.82 4.32
N ALA A 119 -0.85 -17.16 3.12
CA ALA A 119 -0.14 -16.95 1.86
C ALA A 119 0.13 -15.45 1.59
N VAL A 120 -0.87 -14.60 1.83
CA VAL A 120 -0.71 -13.15 1.69
C VAL A 120 0.31 -12.60 2.70
N ALA A 121 0.25 -13.04 3.97
CA ALA A 121 1.22 -12.64 4.99
C ALA A 121 2.64 -13.07 4.60
N ALA A 122 2.84 -14.30 4.14
CA ALA A 122 4.14 -14.79 3.68
C ALA A 122 4.67 -14.00 2.48
N ARG A 123 3.79 -13.62 1.54
CA ARG A 123 4.13 -12.76 0.39
C ARG A 123 4.59 -11.37 0.84
N ALA A 124 3.89 -10.77 1.79
CA ALA A 124 4.26 -9.48 2.36
C ALA A 124 5.60 -9.55 3.13
N ASP A 125 5.83 -10.61 3.91
CA ASP A 125 7.12 -10.83 4.60
C ASP A 125 8.28 -11.01 3.62
N THR A 126 8.03 -11.69 2.51
CA THR A 126 9.04 -11.85 1.44
C THR A 126 9.37 -10.51 0.79
N LEU A 127 8.38 -9.67 0.53
CA LEU A 127 8.60 -8.31 0.03
C LEU A 127 9.41 -7.47 1.01
N ILE A 128 9.06 -7.48 2.30
CA ILE A 128 9.77 -6.71 3.35
C ILE A 128 11.24 -7.12 3.39
N ARG A 129 11.54 -8.43 3.44
CA ARG A 129 12.93 -8.92 3.43
C ARG A 129 13.69 -8.49 2.16
N LYS A 130 13.07 -8.60 1.00
CA LYS A 130 13.66 -8.17 -0.27
C LYS A 130 14.06 -6.69 -0.23
N LEU A 131 13.19 -5.83 0.31
CA LEU A 131 13.48 -4.40 0.46
C LEU A 131 14.59 -4.14 1.49
N GLU A 132 14.60 -4.89 2.60
CA GLU A 132 15.66 -4.80 3.62
C GLU A 132 17.04 -5.22 3.06
N GLU A 133 17.08 -6.30 2.29
CA GLU A 133 18.30 -6.81 1.64
C GLU A 133 18.83 -5.85 0.56
N ALA A 134 17.93 -5.24 -0.21
CA ALA A 134 18.31 -4.25 -1.22
C ALA A 134 18.88 -2.98 -0.59
N GLY A 135 18.38 -2.59 0.58
CA GLY A 135 18.76 -1.34 1.24
C GLY A 135 18.31 -0.10 0.48
N GLY A 136 18.35 1.07 1.13
CA GLY A 136 17.98 2.33 0.48
C GLY A 136 16.56 2.80 0.81
N ASP A 137 16.07 3.73 -0.01
CA ASP A 137 14.76 4.34 0.14
C ASP A 137 13.88 3.98 -1.06
N PHE A 138 12.62 3.62 -0.80
CA PHE A 138 11.72 3.11 -1.82
C PHE A 138 10.41 3.89 -1.84
N LEU A 139 9.81 3.97 -3.04
CA LEU A 139 8.43 4.36 -3.24
C LEU A 139 7.67 3.16 -3.80
N LEU A 140 6.66 2.71 -3.08
CA LEU A 140 5.84 1.55 -3.48
C LEU A 140 4.46 2.03 -3.90
N ILE A 141 3.94 1.52 -5.02
CA ILE A 141 2.55 1.73 -5.42
C ILE A 141 1.85 0.38 -5.41
N THR A 142 0.85 0.24 -4.55
CA THR A 142 0.12 -1.02 -4.38
C THR A 142 -1.38 -0.78 -4.12
N TYR A 143 -2.13 -1.85 -4.14
CA TYR A 143 -3.58 -1.87 -4.09
C TYR A 143 -4.12 -1.88 -2.66
N PRO A 144 -5.35 -1.40 -2.43
CA PRO A 144 -5.86 -1.16 -1.08
C PRO A 144 -5.99 -2.43 -0.23
N ILE A 145 -6.35 -3.60 -0.81
CA ILE A 145 -6.55 -4.81 -0.01
C ILE A 145 -5.18 -5.37 0.42
N PHE A 146 -4.22 -5.48 -0.51
CA PHE A 146 -2.86 -5.91 -0.17
C PHE A 146 -2.16 -4.92 0.75
N LEU A 147 -2.37 -3.61 0.56
CA LEU A 147 -1.80 -2.57 1.40
C LEU A 147 -2.16 -2.75 2.87
N ALA A 148 -3.41 -3.14 3.19
CA ALA A 148 -3.82 -3.41 4.57
C ALA A 148 -2.96 -4.49 5.23
N GLU A 149 -2.79 -5.63 4.56
CA GLU A 149 -1.98 -6.75 5.06
C GLU A 149 -0.49 -6.36 5.14
N LEU A 150 0.02 -5.65 4.13
CA LEU A 150 1.42 -5.20 4.09
C LEU A 150 1.74 -4.27 5.28
N LEU A 151 0.86 -3.33 5.62
CA LEU A 151 1.06 -2.43 6.75
C LEU A 151 1.02 -3.17 8.09
N ASP A 152 0.18 -4.19 8.23
CA ASP A 152 0.16 -5.03 9.42
C ASP A 152 1.47 -5.83 9.55
N ARG A 153 2.02 -6.35 8.43
CA ARG A 153 3.31 -7.02 8.45
C ARG A 153 4.47 -6.08 8.77
N PHE A 154 4.48 -4.86 8.25
CA PHE A 154 5.49 -3.86 8.65
C PHE A 154 5.49 -3.62 10.17
N ARG A 155 4.33 -3.55 10.82
CA ARG A 155 4.25 -3.41 12.28
C ARG A 155 4.85 -4.62 13.01
N VAL A 156 4.63 -5.84 12.50
CA VAL A 156 5.23 -7.08 13.04
C VAL A 156 6.75 -7.06 12.90
N HIS A 157 7.28 -6.47 11.82
CA HIS A 157 8.72 -6.30 11.57
C HIS A 157 9.34 -5.06 12.24
N ASN A 158 8.69 -4.50 13.28
CA ASN A 158 9.17 -3.35 14.04
C ASN A 158 9.30 -2.04 13.24
N TYR A 159 8.41 -1.83 12.28
CA TYR A 159 8.28 -0.55 11.60
C TYR A 159 7.18 0.30 12.20
N VAL A 160 7.39 1.60 12.18
CA VAL A 160 6.37 2.62 12.45
C VAL A 160 5.67 2.97 11.15
N VAL A 161 4.34 2.90 11.17
CA VAL A 161 3.49 3.23 10.02
C VAL A 161 2.75 4.53 10.32
N GLN A 162 3.01 5.56 9.53
CA GLN A 162 2.35 6.87 9.62
C GLN A 162 1.41 7.06 8.43
N ARG A 163 0.14 7.29 8.70
CA ARG A 163 -0.88 7.53 7.68
C ARG A 163 -1.86 8.62 8.12
N GLY A 164 -2.42 9.34 7.15
CA GLY A 164 -3.40 10.40 7.42
C GLY A 164 -4.82 9.90 7.65
N GLY A 165 -5.20 8.76 7.08
CA GLY A 165 -6.55 8.19 7.17
C GLY A 165 -6.72 7.23 8.35
N LEU A 166 -7.93 7.19 8.96
CA LEU A 166 -8.21 6.35 10.12
C LEU A 166 -8.81 4.96 9.76
N PHE A 167 -9.64 4.86 8.73
CA PHE A 167 -10.44 3.65 8.49
C PHE A 167 -10.20 2.97 7.15
N ARG A 168 -10.48 3.63 6.02
CA ARG A 168 -10.33 3.08 4.67
C ARG A 168 -9.19 3.77 3.95
N PHE A 169 -8.47 3.04 3.11
CA PHE A 169 -7.48 3.66 2.24
C PHE A 169 -8.19 4.53 1.21
N GLN A 170 -7.71 5.77 1.11
CA GLN A 170 -8.17 6.67 0.06
C GLN A 170 -7.31 6.47 -1.19
N PRO A 171 -7.86 6.67 -2.40
CA PRO A 171 -7.05 6.74 -3.60
C PRO A 171 -5.90 7.74 -3.42
N LEU A 172 -4.69 7.37 -3.82
CA LEU A 172 -3.46 8.17 -3.70
C LEU A 172 -3.05 8.49 -2.24
N GLU A 173 -3.60 7.80 -1.25
CA GLU A 173 -3.17 8.00 0.14
C GLU A 173 -1.67 7.72 0.29
N LYS A 174 -0.97 8.67 0.90
CA LYS A 174 0.47 8.61 1.17
C LYS A 174 0.70 8.05 2.58
N ILE A 175 1.53 7.03 2.66
CA ILE A 175 1.86 6.34 3.91
C ILE A 175 3.37 6.30 4.04
N VAL A 176 3.89 6.77 5.17
CA VAL A 176 5.32 6.72 5.48
C VAL A 176 5.57 5.55 6.42
N VAL A 177 6.58 4.75 6.08
CA VAL A 177 7.01 3.61 6.89
C VAL A 177 8.50 3.75 7.17
N SER A 178 8.88 3.71 8.44
CA SER A 178 10.28 3.83 8.90
C SER A 178 10.59 2.83 10.00
N ARG A 179 11.85 2.44 10.17
CA ARG A 179 12.25 1.60 11.30
C ARG A 179 12.03 2.30 12.62
N LYS A 180 11.69 1.54 13.65
CA LYS A 180 11.36 2.06 14.97
C LYS A 180 12.56 2.69 15.68
N ASP A 181 13.74 2.20 15.44
CA ASP A 181 15.04 2.67 15.95
C ASP A 181 15.54 3.95 15.24
N GLU A 182 15.09 4.19 14.01
CA GLU A 182 15.36 5.43 13.27
C GLU A 182 14.41 6.58 13.67
N HIS A 183 13.39 6.26 14.46
CA HIS A 183 12.44 7.26 14.93
C HIS A 183 13.02 7.96 16.16
N CYS A 184 13.46 9.21 16.03
CA CYS A 184 14.00 9.95 17.15
C CYS A 184 12.98 10.01 18.30
N GLY A 185 13.35 9.43 19.45
CA GLY A 185 12.47 9.26 20.63
C GLY A 185 12.04 10.56 21.34
N GLY A 186 12.12 11.72 20.66
CA GLY A 186 11.77 13.02 21.22
C GLY A 186 10.69 13.81 20.49
N CYS A 187 10.27 13.39 19.30
CA CYS A 187 9.30 14.15 18.51
C CYS A 187 7.91 13.51 18.56
N GLN A 188 7.08 13.93 19.51
CA GLN A 188 5.67 13.49 19.57
C GLN A 188 4.77 14.11 18.46
N HIS A 189 5.27 15.02 17.61
CA HIS A 189 4.48 15.67 16.56
C HIS A 189 5.29 15.95 15.29
N ASN A 190 4.85 15.36 14.18
CA ASN A 190 5.05 15.80 12.77
C ASN A 190 6.44 16.32 12.34
N CYS A 191 7.53 15.63 12.60
CA CYS A 191 8.85 16.03 12.09
C CYS A 191 9.00 15.91 10.57
N PHE A 192 8.17 15.16 9.87
CA PHE A 192 8.34 14.88 8.43
C PHE A 192 7.67 15.87 7.47
N LEU A 193 6.80 16.76 7.96
CA LEU A 193 6.09 17.70 7.08
C LEU A 193 6.63 19.12 7.08
N SER A 194 7.59 19.48 7.91
CA SER A 194 7.96 20.90 8.06
C SER A 194 9.41 21.28 8.31
N ASN A 195 10.42 20.37 8.26
CA ASN A 195 11.79 20.87 8.35
C ASN A 195 12.88 19.89 7.84
N PRO A 196 13.69 20.26 6.82
CA PRO A 196 14.88 19.50 6.42
C PRO A 196 16.07 19.68 7.36
N GLY A 197 15.89 20.21 8.58
CA GLY A 197 16.94 20.61 9.49
C GLY A 197 16.74 20.17 10.93
N CYS A 198 16.35 18.93 11.21
CA CYS A 198 16.44 18.39 12.56
C CYS A 198 17.91 18.05 12.85
N GLY A 199 18.72 19.08 13.11
CA GLY A 199 20.14 18.98 13.39
C GLY A 199 20.38 18.31 14.74
N VAL A 200 21.21 17.31 14.72
CA VAL A 200 21.89 16.63 15.82
C VAL A 200 22.45 17.63 16.83
N GLY A 201 22.26 17.29 18.09
CA GLY A 201 22.54 18.07 19.26
C GLY A 201 23.83 18.87 19.25
N ARG A 202 23.71 20.14 19.64
CA ARG A 202 24.83 20.91 20.11
C ARG A 202 25.15 20.51 21.55
N ASP A 203 26.29 19.93 21.72
CA ASP A 203 26.95 19.78 23.03
C ASP A 203 26.89 21.07 23.85
N LYS A 204 26.15 21.03 24.95
CA LYS A 204 26.32 22.06 25.99
C LYS A 204 27.53 21.68 26.83
N ALA A 205 28.66 22.21 26.41
CA ALA A 205 29.84 22.25 27.24
C ALA A 205 29.52 22.94 28.59
N MET A 206 29.74 22.17 29.62
CA MET A 206 29.66 22.53 31.03
C MET A 206 30.71 23.64 31.31
N ARG A 207 30.30 24.87 31.52
CA ARG A 207 31.13 25.86 32.19
C ARG A 207 30.84 25.84 33.69
N ARG A 208 31.70 25.17 34.41
CA ARG A 208 31.93 25.45 35.85
C ARG A 208 32.68 26.78 35.96
N ARG A 209 32.18 27.68 36.77
CA ARG A 209 32.88 28.71 37.55
C ARG A 209 32.07 28.83 38.83
N GLY A 210 32.63 28.67 39.94
CA GLY A 210 33.64 29.25 40.76
C GLY A 210 32.99 30.07 41.79
#